data_d9fe5eeff474ae4b3f9882c895d96081
#
_entry.id   d9fe5eeff474ae4b3f9882c895d96081
#
_cell.length_a   1.000
_cell.length_b   1.000
_cell.length_c   1.000
_cell.angle_alpha   90.00
_cell.angle_beta   90.00
_cell.angle_gamma   90.00
#
_symmetry.space_group_name_H-M   'P 1'
#
loop_
_entity.id
_entity.type
_entity.pdbx_description
1 polymer ?
#
loop_
_entity_poly.entity_id
_entity_poly.type
_entity_poly.pdbx_seq_one_letter_code
_entity_poly.pdbx_strand_id
1 'polypeptide(L)'
;MDVAQHEVNYLVHAHWHNFRFRFREMIGLNRKDREIHLAATFDDDGEEITPKRSFTYDTLVIAVGSVSNDFGTPGVRQHAIMLETPDQAARFNRKIVNARFRAHTQKQPVQPGQLHVTIIGAGATGTELSAELHQTTRAVVAYGLDKINPSKDIRITLVEGADRILPALPESVSHSTAQLLKGLDVDIRTGAKVREVSSEGVHLESGELIPSNFVVWAAGVKGPAVLSELDGLQVSRSNQLVVLPTLQTTLDPDIFAIGDCASCLNSASGQPVPPRAQAAHQQASHVFKQISRRLGNKPLQPYIYKDFGSLVSLGKYATVGSLMGFRKGNNLQIEGYFALLMYLSLYKMHQVALHGGGKVFLDTLGRLISRRTLPQIKLH
;
A
#
# COMPACT_ATOMS: atom_id res chain seq x y z
N MET A 1 -13.96 5.48 -0.98
CA MET A 1 -13.59 6.26 0.25
C MET A 1 -13.24 7.67 -0.15
N ASP A 2 -13.65 8.66 0.59
CA ASP A 2 -13.21 10.05 0.37
C ASP A 2 -11.81 10.22 0.99
N VAL A 3 -10.78 10.43 0.16
CA VAL A 3 -9.38 10.58 0.59
C VAL A 3 -9.28 11.73 1.59
N ALA A 4 -9.90 12.87 1.31
CA ALA A 4 -9.87 14.06 2.16
C ALA A 4 -10.36 13.84 3.60
N GLN A 5 -11.21 12.82 3.83
CA GLN A 5 -11.70 12.49 5.18
C GLN A 5 -10.71 11.65 6.01
N HIS A 6 -9.65 11.15 5.38
CA HIS A 6 -8.64 10.30 6.00
C HIS A 6 -7.25 10.91 6.02
N GLU A 7 -7.10 12.10 5.45
CA GLU A 7 -5.84 12.82 5.46
C GLU A 7 -5.50 13.33 6.86
N VAL A 8 -4.26 13.12 7.27
CA VAL A 8 -3.70 13.70 8.49
C VAL A 8 -3.09 15.04 8.13
N ASN A 9 -3.66 16.12 8.62
CA ASN A 9 -3.02 17.43 8.50
C ASN A 9 -1.83 17.51 9.45
N TYR A 10 -0.64 17.30 8.95
CA TYR A 10 0.58 17.26 9.74
C TYR A 10 0.91 18.61 10.42
N LEU A 11 0.52 19.75 9.85
CA LEU A 11 0.73 21.07 10.50
C LEU A 11 -0.12 21.19 11.76
N VAL A 12 -1.40 20.82 11.67
CA VAL A 12 -2.30 20.80 12.82
C VAL A 12 -1.85 19.77 13.86
N HIS A 13 -1.42 18.60 13.41
CA HIS A 13 -0.91 17.55 14.28
C HIS A 13 0.37 17.99 15.01
N ALA A 14 1.28 18.64 14.30
CA ALA A 14 2.50 19.21 14.84
C ALA A 14 2.22 20.25 15.95
N HIS A 15 1.23 21.12 15.72
CA HIS A 15 0.83 22.12 16.70
C HIS A 15 0.33 21.48 18.01
N TRP A 16 -0.56 20.48 17.91
CA TRP A 16 -1.15 19.84 19.10
C TRP A 16 -0.22 18.89 19.84
N HIS A 17 0.82 18.37 19.17
CA HIS A 17 1.78 17.41 19.74
C HIS A 17 3.21 17.97 19.94
N ASN A 18 3.37 19.29 19.81
CA ASN A 18 4.62 20.00 20.08
C ASN A 18 5.84 19.45 19.29
N PHE A 19 5.66 19.14 18.00
CA PHE A 19 6.77 18.85 17.11
C PHE A 19 6.80 19.82 15.91
N ARG A 20 7.92 19.87 15.19
CA ARG A 20 8.08 20.71 14.00
C ARG A 20 7.93 19.88 12.75
N PHE A 21 6.90 20.15 11.97
CA PHE A 21 6.71 19.53 10.66
C PHE A 21 7.43 20.37 9.58
N ARG A 22 8.17 19.65 8.71
CA ARG A 22 8.83 20.22 7.54
C ARG A 22 8.45 19.39 6.32
N PHE A 23 7.59 19.98 5.49
CA PHE A 23 7.11 19.28 4.28
C PHE A 23 8.18 19.39 3.20
N ARG A 24 8.88 18.32 2.90
CA ARG A 24 9.78 18.14 1.74
C ARG A 24 10.35 16.73 1.72
N GLU A 25 10.84 16.38 0.54
CA GLU A 25 11.54 15.14 0.30
C GLU A 25 12.97 15.21 0.87
N MET A 26 13.39 14.16 1.55
CA MET A 26 14.77 13.96 1.97
C MET A 26 15.58 13.53 0.75
N ILE A 27 16.63 14.28 0.43
CA ILE A 27 17.48 14.07 -0.76
C ILE A 27 18.90 13.65 -0.42
N GLY A 28 19.28 13.60 0.86
CA GLY A 28 20.63 13.22 1.25
C GLY A 28 20.84 13.22 2.76
N LEU A 29 21.99 12.69 3.13
CA LEU A 29 22.47 12.53 4.49
C LEU A 29 23.98 12.81 4.52
N ASN A 30 24.44 13.51 5.56
CA ASN A 30 25.84 13.64 5.94
C ASN A 30 25.96 13.13 7.39
N ARG A 31 26.50 11.92 7.58
CA ARG A 31 26.66 11.29 8.90
C ARG A 31 27.75 11.94 9.73
N LYS A 32 28.80 12.44 9.09
CA LYS A 32 29.92 13.11 9.79
C LYS A 32 29.45 14.36 10.50
N ASP A 33 28.66 15.19 9.81
CA ASP A 33 28.16 16.46 10.35
C ASP A 33 26.77 16.30 10.99
N ARG A 34 26.19 15.08 10.95
CA ARG A 34 24.86 14.74 11.47
C ARG A 34 23.76 15.62 10.87
N GLU A 35 23.74 15.71 9.55
CA GLU A 35 22.79 16.53 8.80
C GLU A 35 21.97 15.71 7.81
N ILE A 36 20.68 16.03 7.72
CA ILE A 36 19.80 15.61 6.63
C ILE A 36 19.60 16.77 5.67
N HIS A 37 19.49 16.47 4.38
CA HIS A 37 19.27 17.43 3.33
C HIS A 37 17.85 17.28 2.74
N LEU A 38 17.12 18.41 2.65
CA LEU A 38 15.79 18.45 2.06
C LEU A 38 15.81 19.19 0.72
N ALA A 39 14.98 18.72 -0.21
CA ALA A 39 14.82 19.34 -1.53
C ALA A 39 14.29 20.77 -1.45
N ALA A 40 14.62 21.58 -2.45
CA ALA A 40 13.97 22.86 -2.69
C ALA A 40 12.49 22.65 -3.05
N THR A 41 11.70 23.70 -2.91
CA THR A 41 10.30 23.76 -3.30
C THR A 41 10.10 24.72 -4.44
N PHE A 42 9.28 24.34 -5.37
CA PHE A 42 8.86 25.17 -6.48
C PHE A 42 7.33 25.25 -6.52
N ASP A 43 6.78 26.35 -7.01
CA ASP A 43 5.37 26.48 -7.33
C ASP A 43 5.04 25.87 -8.70
N ASP A 44 3.78 26.03 -9.14
CA ASP A 44 3.32 25.52 -10.43
C ASP A 44 3.93 26.23 -11.63
N ASP A 45 4.46 27.44 -11.43
CA ASP A 45 5.16 28.26 -12.43
C ASP A 45 6.67 27.99 -12.45
N GLY A 46 7.17 27.15 -11.52
CA GLY A 46 8.58 26.76 -11.40
C GLY A 46 9.43 27.76 -10.59
N GLU A 47 8.82 28.74 -9.90
CA GLU A 47 9.54 29.65 -9.02
C GLU A 47 9.86 28.99 -7.66
N GLU A 48 11.06 29.27 -7.13
CA GLU A 48 11.50 28.67 -5.88
C GLU A 48 10.78 29.28 -4.68
N ILE A 49 9.93 28.49 -4.00
CA ILE A 49 9.24 28.88 -2.77
C ILE A 49 10.19 28.77 -1.56
N THR A 50 10.95 27.69 -1.47
CA THR A 50 11.94 27.48 -0.41
C THR A 50 13.20 26.83 -0.98
N PRO A 51 14.42 27.29 -0.59
CA PRO A 51 15.66 26.69 -1.04
C PRO A 51 15.90 25.31 -0.43
N LYS A 52 16.89 24.58 -0.91
CA LYS A 52 17.44 23.41 -0.23
C LYS A 52 17.85 23.78 1.20
N ARG A 53 17.55 22.90 2.13
CA ARG A 53 17.80 23.13 3.57
C ARG A 53 18.42 21.89 4.20
N SER A 54 19.23 22.12 5.21
CA SER A 54 19.80 21.07 6.06
C SER A 54 19.29 21.19 7.49
N PHE A 55 19.16 20.05 8.17
CA PHE A 55 18.81 19.98 9.57
C PHE A 55 19.73 19.00 10.28
N THR A 56 20.26 19.45 11.40
CA THR A 56 21.09 18.60 12.27
C THR A 56 20.22 17.68 13.13
N TYR A 57 20.78 16.54 13.55
CA TYR A 57 20.13 15.59 14.44
C TYR A 57 21.10 15.03 15.48
N ASP A 58 20.57 14.69 16.65
CA ASP A 58 21.24 13.84 17.64
C ASP A 58 20.87 12.38 17.45
N THR A 59 19.64 12.13 17.04
CA THR A 59 19.11 10.82 16.66
C THR A 59 18.19 10.97 15.45
N LEU A 60 18.43 10.17 14.43
CA LEU A 60 17.62 10.15 13.19
C LEU A 60 16.79 8.87 13.13
N VAL A 61 15.51 9.00 12.78
CA VAL A 61 14.64 7.85 12.47
C VAL A 61 14.17 7.97 11.02
N ILE A 62 14.60 7.04 10.17
CA ILE A 62 14.21 6.96 8.76
C ILE A 62 12.98 6.08 8.64
N ALA A 63 11.87 6.64 8.15
CA ALA A 63 10.56 5.98 8.04
C ALA A 63 9.87 6.33 6.70
N VAL A 64 10.64 6.36 5.61
CA VAL A 64 10.20 6.85 4.29
C VAL A 64 9.34 5.85 3.51
N GLY A 65 9.04 4.69 4.09
CA GLY A 65 8.17 3.68 3.47
C GLY A 65 8.82 2.95 2.29
N SER A 66 7.99 2.52 1.36
CA SER A 66 8.37 1.76 0.17
C SER A 66 7.74 2.34 -1.09
N VAL A 67 8.31 1.94 -2.22
CA VAL A 67 7.76 2.17 -3.57
C VAL A 67 7.54 0.83 -4.27
N SER A 68 6.74 0.81 -5.32
CA SER A 68 6.52 -0.41 -6.12
C SER A 68 7.82 -0.92 -6.73
N ASN A 69 7.99 -2.22 -6.71
CA ASN A 69 9.12 -2.89 -7.35
C ASN A 69 8.72 -3.39 -8.73
N ASP A 70 9.28 -2.79 -9.75
CA ASP A 70 9.06 -3.19 -11.16
C ASP A 70 9.87 -4.42 -11.56
N PHE A 71 10.77 -4.91 -10.69
CA PHE A 71 11.70 -6.02 -10.94
C PHE A 71 12.52 -5.89 -12.23
N GLY A 72 12.64 -4.68 -12.78
CA GLY A 72 13.28 -4.43 -14.08
C GLY A 72 12.46 -4.91 -15.27
N THR A 73 11.18 -5.22 -15.10
CA THR A 73 10.29 -5.68 -16.17
C THR A 73 10.08 -4.57 -17.21
N PRO A 74 10.40 -4.82 -18.49
CA PRO A 74 10.29 -3.82 -19.55
C PRO A 74 8.88 -3.23 -19.64
N GLY A 75 8.79 -1.93 -19.90
CA GLY A 75 7.55 -1.21 -20.15
C GLY A 75 6.66 -0.94 -18.95
N VAL A 76 6.95 -1.50 -17.77
CA VAL A 76 6.12 -1.32 -16.56
C VAL A 76 5.99 0.16 -16.20
N ARG A 77 7.10 0.90 -16.17
CA ARG A 77 7.08 2.33 -15.79
C ARG A 77 6.35 3.22 -16.79
N GLN A 78 6.32 2.84 -18.08
CA GLN A 78 5.68 3.58 -19.14
C GLN A 78 4.17 3.26 -19.27
N HIS A 79 3.81 2.00 -19.09
CA HIS A 79 2.48 1.49 -19.45
C HIS A 79 1.64 1.03 -18.26
N ALA A 80 2.24 0.74 -17.10
CA ALA A 80 1.50 0.34 -15.90
C ALA A 80 1.26 1.52 -14.94
N ILE A 81 0.24 1.36 -14.10
CA ILE A 81 -0.14 2.29 -13.03
C ILE A 81 0.30 1.66 -11.70
N MET A 82 1.12 2.39 -10.94
CA MET A 82 1.74 1.91 -9.69
C MET A 82 0.92 2.29 -8.48
N LEU A 83 -0.14 2.78 -8.35
CA LEU A 83 -1.01 3.11 -7.19
C LEU A 83 -0.26 3.42 -5.87
N GLU A 84 0.84 4.17 -5.94
CA GLU A 84 1.67 4.52 -4.79
C GLU A 84 1.15 5.74 -4.02
N THR A 85 0.43 6.62 -4.70
CA THR A 85 -0.07 7.87 -4.12
C THR A 85 -1.57 8.04 -4.33
N PRO A 86 -2.26 8.84 -3.47
CA PRO A 86 -3.66 9.19 -3.68
C PRO A 86 -3.94 9.82 -5.05
N ASP A 87 -3.00 10.65 -5.55
CA ASP A 87 -3.12 11.29 -6.88
C ASP A 87 -3.08 10.27 -8.02
N GLN A 88 -2.21 9.27 -7.92
CA GLN A 88 -2.16 8.17 -8.88
C GLN A 88 -3.48 7.38 -8.87
N ALA A 89 -4.04 7.11 -7.68
CA ALA A 89 -5.32 6.42 -7.55
C ALA A 89 -6.48 7.26 -8.11
N ALA A 90 -6.51 8.56 -7.84
CA ALA A 90 -7.50 9.49 -8.40
C ALA A 90 -7.38 9.59 -9.93
N ARG A 91 -6.16 9.69 -10.46
CA ARG A 91 -5.89 9.67 -11.90
C ARG A 91 -6.34 8.36 -12.56
N PHE A 92 -6.08 7.23 -11.91
CA PHE A 92 -6.54 5.92 -12.38
C PHE A 92 -8.07 5.86 -12.43
N ASN A 93 -8.74 6.28 -11.36
CA ASN A 93 -10.21 6.32 -11.32
C ASN A 93 -10.78 7.18 -12.46
N ARG A 94 -10.27 8.41 -12.66
CA ARG A 94 -10.69 9.29 -13.77
C ARG A 94 -10.46 8.64 -15.13
N LYS A 95 -9.32 7.98 -15.36
CA LYS A 95 -9.03 7.27 -16.61
C LYS A 95 -10.06 6.18 -16.91
N ILE A 96 -10.41 5.36 -15.90
CA ILE A 96 -11.40 4.28 -16.04
C ILE A 96 -12.78 4.85 -16.31
N VAL A 97 -13.22 5.87 -15.56
CA VAL A 97 -14.51 6.52 -15.77
C VAL A 97 -14.60 7.11 -17.18
N ASN A 98 -13.59 7.85 -17.62
CA ASN A 98 -13.53 8.44 -18.95
C ASN A 98 -13.53 7.40 -20.07
N ALA A 99 -12.87 6.24 -19.87
CA ALA A 99 -12.90 5.16 -20.86
C ALA A 99 -14.30 4.57 -21.03
N ARG A 100 -15.03 4.43 -19.92
CA ARG A 100 -16.43 3.96 -19.96
C ARG A 100 -17.35 4.96 -20.67
N PHE A 101 -17.22 6.26 -20.41
CA PHE A 101 -17.97 7.28 -21.13
C PHE A 101 -17.67 7.24 -22.63
N ARG A 102 -16.40 7.11 -23.02
CA ARG A 102 -16.01 6.96 -24.43
C ARG A 102 -16.64 5.72 -25.06
N ALA A 103 -16.55 4.58 -24.38
CA ALA A 103 -17.15 3.34 -24.86
C ALA A 103 -18.68 3.42 -24.98
N HIS A 104 -19.35 4.11 -24.05
CA HIS A 104 -20.80 4.34 -24.10
C HIS A 104 -21.22 5.23 -25.28
N THR A 105 -20.44 6.24 -25.64
CA THR A 105 -20.77 7.21 -26.69
C THR A 105 -20.27 6.82 -28.08
N GLN A 106 -19.35 5.87 -28.18
CA GLN A 106 -18.82 5.43 -29.48
C GLN A 106 -19.87 4.73 -30.32
N LYS A 107 -19.67 4.75 -31.64
CA LYS A 107 -20.55 4.06 -32.60
C LYS A 107 -20.19 2.60 -32.81
N GLN A 108 -18.91 2.28 -32.61
CA GLN A 108 -18.39 0.93 -32.78
C GLN A 108 -18.63 0.09 -31.51
N PRO A 109 -18.76 -1.23 -31.62
CA PRO A 109 -18.77 -2.12 -30.47
C PRO A 109 -17.49 -1.95 -29.62
N VAL A 110 -17.59 -2.25 -28.31
CA VAL A 110 -16.41 -2.28 -27.42
C VAL A 110 -15.40 -3.30 -27.94
N GLN A 111 -14.18 -2.86 -28.16
CA GLN A 111 -13.11 -3.70 -28.69
C GLN A 111 -12.48 -4.57 -27.59
N PRO A 112 -11.93 -5.74 -27.93
CA PRO A 112 -11.16 -6.54 -26.98
C PRO A 112 -10.05 -5.71 -26.32
N GLY A 113 -9.93 -5.78 -24.98
CA GLY A 113 -8.95 -5.00 -24.22
C GLY A 113 -9.39 -3.58 -23.84
N GLN A 114 -10.36 -2.96 -24.54
CA GLN A 114 -10.74 -1.55 -24.39
C GLN A 114 -11.18 -1.17 -22.96
N LEU A 115 -11.93 -2.05 -22.28
CA LEU A 115 -12.35 -1.87 -20.88
C LEU A 115 -11.76 -2.96 -19.97
N HIS A 116 -10.64 -3.52 -20.37
CA HIS A 116 -9.96 -4.56 -19.64
C HIS A 116 -8.94 -3.96 -18.68
N VAL A 117 -9.01 -4.36 -17.41
CA VAL A 117 -8.05 -4.02 -16.36
C VAL A 117 -7.27 -5.29 -16.01
N THR A 118 -5.97 -5.29 -16.24
CA THR A 118 -5.08 -6.37 -15.80
C THR A 118 -4.29 -5.89 -14.58
N ILE A 119 -4.42 -6.62 -13.48
CA ILE A 119 -3.74 -6.36 -12.20
C ILE A 119 -2.62 -7.39 -12.07
N ILE A 120 -1.38 -6.92 -11.94
CA ILE A 120 -0.19 -7.76 -11.79
C ILE A 120 0.23 -7.80 -10.34
N GLY A 121 0.28 -9.01 -9.76
CA GLY A 121 0.53 -9.25 -8.35
C GLY A 121 -0.77 -9.53 -7.57
N ALA A 122 -0.99 -10.78 -7.17
CA ALA A 122 -2.15 -11.22 -6.40
C ALA A 122 -1.85 -11.33 -4.90
N GLY A 123 -1.05 -10.42 -4.37
CA GLY A 123 -0.96 -10.15 -2.93
C GLY A 123 -2.24 -9.47 -2.41
N ALA A 124 -2.24 -8.99 -1.16
CA ALA A 124 -3.41 -8.33 -0.57
C ALA A 124 -3.93 -7.17 -1.43
N THR A 125 -3.05 -6.27 -1.85
CA THR A 125 -3.41 -5.07 -2.64
C THR A 125 -4.09 -5.43 -3.97
N GLY A 126 -3.50 -6.33 -4.77
CA GLY A 126 -4.09 -6.69 -6.07
C GLY A 126 -5.41 -7.45 -5.92
N THR A 127 -5.50 -8.30 -4.91
CA THR A 127 -6.71 -9.06 -4.58
C THR A 127 -7.84 -8.13 -4.14
N GLU A 128 -7.58 -7.20 -3.22
CA GLU A 128 -8.54 -6.19 -2.78
C GLU A 128 -8.99 -5.28 -3.93
N LEU A 129 -8.04 -4.81 -4.74
CA LEU A 129 -8.33 -3.95 -5.88
C LEU A 129 -9.22 -4.65 -6.92
N SER A 130 -9.01 -5.94 -7.19
CA SER A 130 -9.84 -6.69 -8.15
C SER A 130 -11.31 -6.74 -7.72
N ALA A 131 -11.58 -6.96 -6.42
CA ALA A 131 -12.93 -6.96 -5.87
C ALA A 131 -13.57 -5.56 -5.88
N GLU A 132 -12.82 -4.52 -5.50
CA GLU A 132 -13.29 -3.14 -5.49
C GLU A 132 -13.59 -2.62 -6.91
N LEU A 133 -12.75 -2.94 -7.89
CA LEU A 133 -12.99 -2.58 -9.29
C LEU A 133 -14.24 -3.25 -9.84
N HIS A 134 -14.46 -4.52 -9.51
CA HIS A 134 -15.68 -5.22 -9.90
C HIS A 134 -16.93 -4.50 -9.34
N GLN A 135 -16.91 -4.14 -8.05
CA GLN A 135 -18.01 -3.43 -7.40
C GLN A 135 -18.25 -2.04 -8.01
N THR A 136 -17.18 -1.25 -8.13
CA THR A 136 -17.25 0.12 -8.67
C THR A 136 -17.72 0.14 -10.11
N THR A 137 -17.29 -0.82 -10.91
CA THR A 137 -17.64 -0.95 -12.31
C THR A 137 -19.13 -1.15 -12.51
N ARG A 138 -19.73 -2.09 -11.78
CA ARG A 138 -21.17 -2.35 -11.85
C ARG A 138 -22.00 -1.17 -11.36
N ALA A 139 -21.54 -0.50 -10.31
CA ALA A 139 -22.23 0.68 -9.81
C ALA A 139 -22.24 1.84 -10.83
N VAL A 140 -21.10 2.12 -11.49
CA VAL A 140 -21.03 3.20 -12.50
C VAL A 140 -21.95 2.92 -13.70
N VAL A 141 -22.01 1.67 -14.17
CA VAL A 141 -22.91 1.31 -15.28
C VAL A 141 -24.37 1.49 -14.88
N ALA A 142 -24.75 1.18 -13.64
CA ALA A 142 -26.11 1.39 -13.14
C ALA A 142 -26.56 2.87 -13.12
N TYR A 143 -25.63 3.83 -13.25
CA TYR A 143 -25.94 5.27 -13.32
C TYR A 143 -26.17 5.79 -14.77
N GLY A 144 -26.50 4.92 -15.72
CA GLY A 144 -26.98 5.33 -17.05
C GLY A 144 -26.01 5.05 -18.21
N LEU A 145 -25.10 4.10 -18.06
CA LEU A 145 -24.25 3.63 -19.16
C LEU A 145 -24.85 2.37 -19.81
N ASP A 146 -26.08 2.48 -20.27
CA ASP A 146 -26.94 1.39 -20.80
C ASP A 146 -26.39 0.64 -22.02
N LYS A 147 -25.46 1.26 -22.79
CA LYS A 147 -24.79 0.60 -23.92
C LYS A 147 -23.63 -0.32 -23.50
N ILE A 148 -23.21 -0.30 -22.24
CA ILE A 148 -22.14 -1.14 -21.74
C ILE A 148 -22.74 -2.29 -20.95
N ASN A 149 -22.46 -3.52 -21.36
CA ASN A 149 -22.78 -4.71 -20.59
C ASN A 149 -21.62 -5.04 -19.64
N PRO A 150 -21.78 -4.84 -18.31
CA PRO A 150 -20.67 -5.03 -17.36
C PRO A 150 -20.05 -6.44 -17.40
N SER A 151 -20.87 -7.46 -17.60
CA SER A 151 -20.41 -8.86 -17.61
C SER A 151 -19.73 -9.28 -18.91
N LYS A 152 -19.95 -8.54 -20.01
CA LYS A 152 -19.38 -8.85 -21.33
C LYS A 152 -18.22 -7.93 -21.68
N ASP A 153 -18.42 -6.63 -21.46
CA ASP A 153 -17.52 -5.59 -21.99
C ASP A 153 -16.41 -5.23 -21.03
N ILE A 154 -16.61 -5.45 -19.73
CA ILE A 154 -15.62 -5.11 -18.70
C ILE A 154 -14.99 -6.39 -18.16
N ARG A 155 -13.68 -6.47 -18.28
CA ARG A 155 -12.89 -7.61 -17.82
C ARG A 155 -11.88 -7.18 -16.76
N ILE A 156 -11.69 -8.04 -15.78
CA ILE A 156 -10.65 -7.89 -14.77
C ILE A 156 -9.84 -9.18 -14.75
N THR A 157 -8.54 -9.08 -15.01
CA THR A 157 -7.62 -10.21 -14.90
C THR A 157 -6.63 -9.94 -13.77
N LEU A 158 -6.46 -10.91 -12.89
CA LEU A 158 -5.49 -10.88 -11.79
C LEU A 158 -4.38 -11.88 -12.12
N VAL A 159 -3.15 -11.35 -12.33
CA VAL A 159 -1.99 -12.13 -12.75
C VAL A 159 -1.03 -12.29 -11.57
N GLU A 160 -0.59 -13.53 -11.31
CA GLU A 160 0.33 -13.88 -10.21
C GLU A 160 1.42 -14.84 -10.72
N GLY A 161 2.67 -14.53 -10.39
CA GLY A 161 3.81 -15.39 -10.73
C GLY A 161 3.91 -16.66 -9.87
N ALA A 162 3.35 -16.65 -8.67
CA ALA A 162 3.26 -17.83 -7.81
C ALA A 162 2.10 -18.75 -8.21
N ASP A 163 2.11 -19.97 -7.68
CA ASP A 163 1.09 -21.01 -8.01
C ASP A 163 -0.30 -20.69 -7.44
N ARG A 164 -0.41 -19.71 -6.56
CA ARG A 164 -1.68 -19.32 -5.92
C ARG A 164 -1.71 -17.82 -5.59
N ILE A 165 -2.91 -17.25 -5.51
CA ILE A 165 -3.10 -15.89 -4.99
C ILE A 165 -2.84 -15.84 -3.49
N LEU A 166 -2.56 -14.67 -2.93
CA LEU A 166 -2.25 -14.47 -1.51
C LEU A 166 -1.22 -15.47 -0.97
N PRO A 167 -0.04 -15.63 -1.64
CA PRO A 167 0.90 -16.70 -1.30
C PRO A 167 1.45 -16.62 0.14
N ALA A 168 1.41 -15.44 0.74
CA ALA A 168 1.83 -15.19 2.13
C ALA A 168 0.78 -15.58 3.18
N LEU A 169 -0.44 -15.99 2.77
CA LEU A 169 -1.51 -16.42 3.67
C LEU A 169 -1.71 -17.95 3.62
N PRO A 170 -2.42 -18.55 4.58
CA PRO A 170 -2.77 -19.96 4.55
C PRO A 170 -3.46 -20.35 3.24
N GLU A 171 -3.20 -21.58 2.77
CA GLU A 171 -3.73 -22.09 1.50
C GLU A 171 -5.25 -22.07 1.44
N SER A 172 -5.91 -22.40 2.53
CA SER A 172 -7.38 -22.35 2.63
C SER A 172 -7.94 -20.94 2.42
N VAL A 173 -7.28 -19.87 2.94
CA VAL A 173 -7.67 -18.48 2.70
C VAL A 173 -7.45 -18.12 1.24
N SER A 174 -6.34 -18.55 0.63
CA SER A 174 -6.08 -18.39 -0.80
C SER A 174 -7.18 -19.03 -1.64
N HIS A 175 -7.55 -20.27 -1.32
CA HIS A 175 -8.56 -21.03 -2.07
C HIS A 175 -9.95 -20.39 -1.99
N SER A 176 -10.44 -20.07 -0.77
CA SER A 176 -11.75 -19.44 -0.61
C SER A 176 -11.81 -18.06 -1.28
N THR A 177 -10.72 -17.28 -1.19
CA THR A 177 -10.62 -16.00 -1.88
C THR A 177 -10.65 -16.16 -3.41
N ALA A 178 -9.93 -17.15 -3.94
CA ALA A 178 -9.94 -17.41 -5.39
C ALA A 178 -11.32 -17.83 -5.89
N GLN A 179 -12.04 -18.67 -5.13
CA GLN A 179 -13.41 -19.05 -5.47
C GLN A 179 -14.35 -17.83 -5.49
N LEU A 180 -14.24 -16.96 -4.49
CA LEU A 180 -15.04 -15.75 -4.42
C LEU A 180 -14.76 -14.83 -5.62
N LEU A 181 -13.49 -14.56 -5.95
CA LEU A 181 -13.12 -13.71 -7.08
C LEU A 181 -13.57 -14.29 -8.41
N LYS A 182 -13.49 -15.62 -8.59
CA LYS A 182 -14.04 -16.31 -9.77
C LYS A 182 -15.56 -16.13 -9.86
N GLY A 183 -16.27 -16.19 -8.74
CA GLY A 183 -17.71 -15.90 -8.67
C GLY A 183 -18.06 -14.44 -9.01
N LEU A 184 -17.07 -13.54 -8.97
CA LEU A 184 -17.18 -12.15 -9.43
C LEU A 184 -16.70 -11.96 -10.88
N ASP A 185 -16.55 -13.02 -11.67
CA ASP A 185 -16.04 -12.98 -13.05
C ASP A 185 -14.62 -12.38 -13.18
N VAL A 186 -13.79 -12.47 -12.12
CA VAL A 186 -12.38 -12.11 -12.17
C VAL A 186 -11.59 -13.28 -12.75
N ASP A 187 -10.89 -13.07 -13.86
CA ASP A 187 -9.99 -14.06 -14.45
C ASP A 187 -8.68 -14.12 -13.65
N ILE A 188 -8.39 -15.27 -13.04
CA ILE A 188 -7.21 -15.45 -12.19
C ILE A 188 -6.19 -16.29 -12.93
N ARG A 189 -4.99 -15.75 -13.15
CA ARG A 189 -3.86 -16.36 -13.80
C ARG A 189 -2.71 -16.54 -12.83
N THR A 190 -2.54 -17.73 -12.28
CA THR A 190 -1.43 -18.10 -11.40
C THR A 190 -0.34 -18.84 -12.16
N GLY A 191 0.89 -18.89 -11.61
CA GLY A 191 2.05 -19.41 -12.33
C GLY A 191 2.41 -18.58 -13.57
N ALA A 192 1.84 -17.38 -13.71
CA ALA A 192 1.92 -16.54 -14.90
C ALA A 192 2.90 -15.38 -14.67
N LYS A 193 4.14 -15.55 -15.15
CA LYS A 193 5.16 -14.52 -15.04
C LYS A 193 5.05 -13.53 -16.20
N VAL A 194 5.12 -12.25 -15.85
CA VAL A 194 5.08 -11.16 -16.82
C VAL A 194 6.48 -10.93 -17.38
N ARG A 195 6.59 -10.98 -18.71
CA ARG A 195 7.81 -10.67 -19.45
C ARG A 195 7.94 -9.18 -19.72
N GLU A 196 6.83 -8.53 -20.11
CA GLU A 196 6.80 -7.15 -20.57
C GLU A 196 5.40 -6.56 -20.44
N VAL A 197 5.32 -5.25 -20.28
CA VAL A 197 4.07 -4.47 -20.38
C VAL A 197 4.19 -3.49 -21.55
N SER A 198 3.24 -3.51 -22.46
CA SER A 198 3.21 -2.63 -23.64
C SER A 198 1.92 -1.80 -23.70
N SER A 199 1.80 -0.96 -24.73
CA SER A 199 0.54 -0.24 -25.01
C SER A 199 -0.63 -1.16 -25.38
N GLU A 200 -0.36 -2.40 -25.78
CA GLU A 200 -1.37 -3.39 -26.15
C GLU A 200 -1.85 -4.19 -24.92
N GLY A 201 -1.05 -4.27 -23.86
CA GLY A 201 -1.37 -5.02 -22.65
C GLY A 201 -0.17 -5.70 -22.01
N VAL A 202 -0.41 -6.88 -21.43
CA VAL A 202 0.57 -7.65 -20.66
C VAL A 202 1.04 -8.87 -21.45
N HIS A 203 2.34 -8.97 -21.69
CA HIS A 203 2.98 -10.13 -22.32
C HIS A 203 3.52 -11.07 -21.23
N LEU A 204 3.08 -12.31 -21.27
CA LEU A 204 3.55 -13.35 -20.35
C LEU A 204 4.81 -14.05 -20.91
N GLU A 205 5.58 -14.69 -20.02
CA GLU A 205 6.71 -15.55 -20.42
C GLU A 205 6.28 -16.74 -21.30
N SER A 206 5.02 -17.18 -21.18
CA SER A 206 4.42 -18.22 -22.03
C SER A 206 4.27 -17.83 -23.50
N GLY A 207 4.41 -16.52 -23.83
CA GLY A 207 4.13 -15.96 -25.14
C GLY A 207 2.69 -15.46 -25.31
N GLU A 208 1.81 -15.65 -24.31
CA GLU A 208 0.44 -15.13 -24.33
C GLU A 208 0.45 -13.61 -24.17
N LEU A 209 -0.38 -12.91 -24.94
CA LEU A 209 -0.74 -11.50 -24.75
C LEU A 209 -2.10 -11.40 -24.08
N ILE A 210 -2.20 -10.67 -22.97
CA ILE A 210 -3.45 -10.27 -22.33
C ILE A 210 -3.75 -8.82 -22.77
N PRO A 211 -4.61 -8.59 -23.77
CA PRO A 211 -4.93 -7.26 -24.27
C PRO A 211 -5.59 -6.44 -23.15
N SER A 212 -5.06 -5.25 -22.83
CA SER A 212 -5.54 -4.47 -21.70
C SER A 212 -5.25 -2.99 -21.87
N ASN A 213 -6.28 -2.14 -21.81
CA ASN A 213 -6.11 -0.70 -21.79
C ASN A 213 -5.62 -0.15 -20.43
N PHE A 214 -5.80 -0.95 -19.39
CA PHE A 214 -5.36 -0.57 -18.05
C PHE A 214 -4.55 -1.70 -17.44
N VAL A 215 -3.30 -1.41 -17.14
CA VAL A 215 -2.43 -2.32 -16.41
C VAL A 215 -2.10 -1.69 -15.06
N VAL A 216 -2.38 -2.41 -13.98
CA VAL A 216 -2.02 -2.00 -12.62
C VAL A 216 -0.93 -2.92 -12.10
N TRP A 217 0.17 -2.33 -11.63
CA TRP A 217 1.26 -3.07 -11.04
C TRP A 217 1.17 -3.05 -9.51
N ALA A 218 0.84 -4.19 -8.92
CA ALA A 218 0.71 -4.41 -7.48
C ALA A 218 1.69 -5.49 -6.98
N ALA A 219 2.72 -5.81 -7.77
CA ALA A 219 3.68 -6.87 -7.48
C ALA A 219 4.90 -6.33 -6.73
N GLY A 220 4.95 -6.59 -5.42
CA GLY A 220 6.13 -6.33 -4.60
C GLY A 220 6.42 -4.86 -4.31
N VAL A 221 7.26 -4.65 -3.31
CA VAL A 221 7.73 -3.33 -2.90
C VAL A 221 9.25 -3.33 -2.72
N LYS A 222 9.86 -2.14 -2.82
CA LYS A 222 11.28 -1.91 -2.54
C LYS A 222 11.47 -0.57 -1.83
N GLY A 223 12.62 -0.37 -1.20
CA GLY A 223 12.98 0.93 -0.64
C GLY A 223 13.11 2.01 -1.72
N PRO A 224 12.74 3.27 -1.43
CA PRO A 224 12.96 4.40 -2.33
C PRO A 224 14.44 4.55 -2.74
N ALA A 225 14.69 5.11 -3.93
CA ALA A 225 16.04 5.22 -4.51
C ALA A 225 17.00 5.99 -3.60
N VAL A 226 16.52 7.03 -2.92
CA VAL A 226 17.33 7.84 -1.99
C VAL A 226 18.06 7.02 -0.93
N LEU A 227 17.54 5.84 -0.54
CA LEU A 227 18.17 5.02 0.51
C LEU A 227 19.56 4.50 0.14
N SER A 228 19.81 4.24 -1.15
CA SER A 228 21.15 3.84 -1.64
C SER A 228 22.14 5.01 -1.72
N GLU A 229 21.66 6.25 -1.59
CA GLU A 229 22.45 7.49 -1.67
C GLU A 229 22.73 8.11 -0.28
N LEU A 230 22.27 7.47 0.79
CA LEU A 230 22.41 7.98 2.17
C LEU A 230 23.78 7.69 2.77
N ASP A 231 24.80 8.39 2.34
CA ASP A 231 26.16 8.44 2.91
C ASP A 231 26.72 7.05 3.28
N GLY A 232 26.59 6.08 2.35
CA GLY A 232 27.14 4.74 2.47
C GLY A 232 26.40 3.83 3.45
N LEU A 233 25.21 4.16 3.93
CA LEU A 233 24.39 3.24 4.71
C LEU A 233 24.12 1.96 3.92
N GLN A 234 24.18 0.82 4.58
CA GLN A 234 24.00 -0.48 3.95
C GLN A 234 22.54 -0.71 3.54
N VAL A 235 22.32 -1.09 2.29
CA VAL A 235 21.00 -1.48 1.78
C VAL A 235 20.93 -2.95 1.38
N SER A 236 19.75 -3.54 1.45
CA SER A 236 19.44 -4.89 0.96
C SER A 236 19.27 -4.91 -0.56
N ARG A 237 19.06 -6.11 -1.14
CA ARG A 237 18.75 -6.27 -2.58
C ARG A 237 17.47 -5.53 -3.00
N SER A 238 16.51 -5.36 -2.08
CA SER A 238 15.28 -4.58 -2.29
C SER A 238 15.43 -3.11 -1.90
N ASN A 239 16.66 -2.60 -1.83
CA ASN A 239 16.99 -1.22 -1.50
C ASN A 239 16.44 -0.74 -0.14
N GLN A 240 16.26 -1.63 0.83
CA GLN A 240 15.87 -1.30 2.20
C GLN A 240 17.10 -1.15 3.06
N LEU A 241 17.13 -0.20 3.99
CA LEU A 241 18.23 -0.04 4.95
C LEU A 241 18.36 -1.27 5.83
N VAL A 242 19.55 -1.87 5.87
CA VAL A 242 19.84 -3.01 6.74
C VAL A 242 19.99 -2.51 8.18
N VAL A 243 19.22 -3.12 9.08
CA VAL A 243 19.24 -2.75 10.51
C VAL A 243 19.66 -3.89 11.43
N LEU A 244 20.23 -3.51 12.55
CA LEU A 244 20.53 -4.39 13.68
C LEU A 244 19.23 -4.84 14.37
N PRO A 245 19.27 -5.85 15.24
CA PRO A 245 18.12 -6.23 16.05
C PRO A 245 17.49 -5.09 16.87
N THR A 246 18.24 -4.05 17.17
CA THR A 246 17.79 -2.84 17.89
C THR A 246 17.10 -1.82 16.98
N LEU A 247 17.00 -2.09 15.66
CA LEU A 247 16.52 -1.20 14.59
C LEU A 247 17.46 -0.02 14.27
N GLN A 248 18.67 0.00 14.82
CA GLN A 248 19.72 0.92 14.38
C GLN A 248 20.29 0.46 13.03
N THR A 249 20.75 1.39 12.21
CA THR A 249 21.51 1.02 11.00
C THR A 249 22.82 0.35 11.38
N THR A 250 23.35 -0.50 10.50
CA THR A 250 24.55 -1.31 10.76
C THR A 250 25.82 -0.46 10.91
N LEU A 251 25.86 0.73 10.33
CA LEU A 251 27.04 1.58 10.24
C LEU A 251 26.96 2.86 11.09
N ASP A 252 25.79 3.16 11.66
CA ASP A 252 25.60 4.35 12.45
C ASP A 252 24.61 4.09 13.60
N PRO A 253 25.08 4.13 14.87
CA PRO A 253 24.23 3.86 16.04
C PRO A 253 23.25 5.00 16.35
N ASP A 254 23.40 6.17 15.74
CA ASP A 254 22.52 7.32 15.93
C ASP A 254 21.35 7.34 14.93
N ILE A 255 21.37 6.41 13.96
CA ILE A 255 20.37 6.31 12.91
C ILE A 255 19.57 5.02 13.04
N PHE A 256 18.26 5.14 13.16
CA PHE A 256 17.30 4.05 13.13
C PHE A 256 16.56 4.02 11.80
N ALA A 257 16.13 2.83 11.34
CA ALA A 257 15.19 2.71 10.23
C ALA A 257 14.03 1.79 10.63
N ILE A 258 12.82 2.17 10.21
CA ILE A 258 11.57 1.47 10.57
C ILE A 258 10.59 1.43 9.39
N GLY A 259 9.62 0.52 9.46
CA GLY A 259 8.62 0.33 8.41
C GLY A 259 9.19 -0.35 7.18
N ASP A 260 8.55 -0.11 6.05
CA ASP A 260 8.86 -0.81 4.80
C ASP A 260 10.24 -0.47 4.22
N CYS A 261 10.84 0.66 4.63
CA CYS A 261 12.19 1.04 4.22
C CYS A 261 13.30 0.32 5.01
N ALA A 262 12.96 -0.47 6.03
CA ALA A 262 13.92 -1.20 6.87
C ALA A 262 13.95 -2.70 6.54
N SER A 263 15.15 -3.24 6.30
CA SER A 263 15.39 -4.67 6.21
C SER A 263 15.74 -5.21 7.60
N CYS A 264 14.73 -5.74 8.28
CA CYS A 264 14.79 -6.20 9.65
C CYS A 264 14.55 -7.70 9.74
N LEU A 265 15.35 -8.40 10.58
CA LEU A 265 15.08 -9.78 10.97
C LEU A 265 14.36 -9.81 12.33
N ASN A 266 13.37 -10.67 12.45
CA ASN A 266 12.72 -10.92 13.73
C ASN A 266 13.68 -11.64 14.66
N SER A 267 14.06 -11.02 15.76
CA SER A 267 15.05 -11.55 16.72
C SER A 267 14.62 -12.88 17.36
N ALA A 268 13.33 -13.20 17.37
CA ALA A 268 12.82 -14.46 17.93
C ALA A 268 12.85 -15.64 16.92
N SER A 269 12.71 -15.38 15.62
CA SER A 269 12.58 -16.43 14.60
C SER A 269 13.69 -16.42 13.55
N GLY A 270 14.48 -15.35 13.47
CA GLY A 270 15.48 -15.14 12.41
C GLY A 270 14.88 -14.89 11.03
N GLN A 271 13.55 -14.84 10.90
CA GLN A 271 12.89 -14.61 9.63
C GLN A 271 12.76 -13.12 9.32
N PRO A 272 12.74 -12.71 8.05
CA PRO A 272 12.47 -11.33 7.68
C PRO A 272 11.14 -10.85 8.22
N VAL A 273 11.12 -9.64 8.77
CA VAL A 273 9.87 -8.95 9.14
C VAL A 273 9.20 -8.45 7.87
N PRO A 274 7.94 -8.84 7.61
CA PRO A 274 7.26 -8.43 6.38
C PRO A 274 6.94 -6.92 6.39
N PRO A 275 6.96 -6.25 5.22
CA PRO A 275 6.56 -4.84 5.08
C PRO A 275 5.04 -4.73 5.24
N ARG A 276 4.61 -4.43 6.45
CA ARG A 276 3.19 -4.30 6.84
C ARG A 276 3.00 -3.19 7.85
N ALA A 277 1.82 -2.56 7.84
CA ALA A 277 1.46 -1.50 8.78
C ALA A 277 1.61 -1.94 10.25
N GLN A 278 1.26 -3.18 10.60
CA GLN A 278 1.43 -3.69 11.95
C GLN A 278 2.91 -3.82 12.37
N ALA A 279 3.81 -4.15 11.44
CA ALA A 279 5.24 -4.19 11.70
C ALA A 279 5.78 -2.77 11.94
N ALA A 280 5.45 -1.83 11.06
CA ALA A 280 5.83 -0.43 11.19
C ALA A 280 5.36 0.18 12.52
N HIS A 281 4.11 -0.08 12.93
CA HIS A 281 3.58 0.39 14.21
C HIS A 281 4.33 -0.17 15.42
N GLN A 282 4.63 -1.48 15.41
CA GLN A 282 5.40 -2.11 16.49
C GLN A 282 6.85 -1.61 16.52
N GLN A 283 7.47 -1.42 15.36
CA GLN A 283 8.81 -0.85 15.24
C GLN A 283 8.87 0.59 15.74
N ALA A 284 7.91 1.45 15.38
CA ALA A 284 7.83 2.82 15.87
C ALA A 284 7.71 2.86 17.41
N SER A 285 6.82 2.04 17.98
CA SER A 285 6.66 1.91 19.43
C SER A 285 7.93 1.38 20.11
N HIS A 286 8.65 0.47 19.46
CA HIS A 286 9.90 -0.06 19.96
C HIS A 286 11.00 1.00 19.94
N VAL A 287 11.21 1.69 18.81
CA VAL A 287 12.24 2.74 18.68
C VAL A 287 12.00 3.87 19.66
N PHE A 288 10.77 4.30 19.88
CA PHE A 288 10.45 5.29 20.93
C PHE A 288 10.96 4.86 22.30
N LYS A 289 10.74 3.59 22.69
CA LYS A 289 11.26 3.03 23.94
C LYS A 289 12.78 2.94 23.94
N GLN A 290 13.41 2.59 22.79
CA GLN A 290 14.86 2.49 22.71
C GLN A 290 15.54 3.87 22.83
N ILE A 291 14.98 4.92 22.20
CA ILE A 291 15.48 6.30 22.36
C ILE A 291 15.37 6.72 23.83
N SER A 292 14.25 6.45 24.49
CA SER A 292 14.09 6.75 25.92
C SER A 292 15.08 5.99 26.80
N ARG A 293 15.40 4.72 26.49
CA ARG A 293 16.43 3.94 27.18
C ARG A 293 17.82 4.54 26.98
N ARG A 294 18.14 4.94 25.74
CA ARG A 294 19.41 5.58 25.39
C ARG A 294 19.63 6.89 26.17
N LEU A 295 18.60 7.74 26.24
CA LEU A 295 18.64 8.97 27.05
C LEU A 295 18.85 8.68 28.52
N GLY A 296 18.41 7.54 29.03
CA GLY A 296 18.63 7.08 30.37
C GLY A 296 19.89 6.21 30.55
N ASN A 297 20.82 6.19 29.59
CA ASN A 297 22.04 5.36 29.57
C ASN A 297 21.78 3.87 29.82
N LYS A 298 20.64 3.33 29.37
CA LYS A 298 20.30 1.91 29.48
C LYS A 298 20.60 1.18 28.17
N PRO A 299 21.03 -0.09 28.21
CA PRO A 299 21.30 -0.87 27.01
C PRO A 299 20.04 -1.03 26.17
N LEU A 300 20.18 -0.95 24.83
CA LEU A 300 19.08 -1.16 23.90
C LEU A 300 18.66 -2.62 23.89
N GLN A 301 17.39 -2.85 23.57
CA GLN A 301 16.77 -4.18 23.51
C GLN A 301 16.49 -4.59 22.08
N PRO A 302 16.56 -5.88 21.73
CA PRO A 302 16.21 -6.36 20.42
C PRO A 302 14.70 -6.23 20.17
N TYR A 303 14.36 -5.94 18.93
CA TYR A 303 12.98 -5.93 18.46
C TYR A 303 12.47 -7.35 18.21
N ILE A 304 11.28 -7.64 18.70
CA ILE A 304 10.58 -8.91 18.46
C ILE A 304 9.27 -8.58 17.78
N TYR A 305 9.14 -9.01 16.52
CA TYR A 305 7.90 -8.88 15.77
C TYR A 305 6.88 -9.93 16.23
N LYS A 306 5.67 -9.47 16.50
CA LYS A 306 4.52 -10.32 16.77
C LYS A 306 3.54 -10.20 15.61
N ASP A 307 3.33 -11.30 14.90
CA ASP A 307 2.32 -11.37 13.85
C ASP A 307 0.93 -11.62 14.48
N PHE A 308 0.02 -10.68 14.28
CA PHE A 308 -1.37 -10.82 14.74
C PHE A 308 -2.28 -11.40 13.65
N GLY A 309 -1.71 -11.77 12.51
CA GLY A 309 -2.43 -12.26 11.34
C GLY A 309 -2.60 -11.20 10.26
N SER A 310 -3.39 -11.54 9.27
CA SER A 310 -3.68 -10.68 8.12
C SER A 310 -5.13 -10.78 7.73
N LEU A 311 -5.72 -9.66 7.41
CA LEU A 311 -7.09 -9.54 6.91
C LEU A 311 -7.05 -8.89 5.52
N VAL A 312 -7.81 -9.43 4.59
CA VAL A 312 -7.97 -8.95 3.21
C VAL A 312 -9.45 -8.61 3.01
N SER A 313 -9.74 -7.38 2.65
CA SER A 313 -11.11 -6.92 2.43
C SER A 313 -11.46 -7.03 0.95
N LEU A 314 -12.49 -7.78 0.63
CA LEU A 314 -13.04 -7.91 -0.71
C LEU A 314 -14.25 -6.98 -0.91
N GLY A 315 -14.13 -5.77 -0.41
CA GLY A 315 -15.17 -4.75 -0.49
C GLY A 315 -16.44 -5.15 0.24
N LYS A 316 -17.58 -5.08 -0.44
CA LYS A 316 -18.89 -5.47 0.13
C LYS A 316 -19.13 -6.99 0.12
N TYR A 317 -18.28 -7.76 -0.56
CA TYR A 317 -18.51 -9.18 -0.79
C TYR A 317 -18.12 -10.03 0.40
N ALA A 318 -16.92 -9.85 0.92
CA ALA A 318 -16.43 -10.57 2.10
C ALA A 318 -15.18 -9.88 2.68
N THR A 319 -14.84 -10.26 3.90
CA THR A 319 -13.51 -10.08 4.45
C THR A 319 -13.00 -11.44 4.85
N VAL A 320 -11.79 -11.77 4.42
CA VAL A 320 -11.15 -13.06 4.66
C VAL A 320 -9.83 -12.85 5.36
N GLY A 321 -9.41 -13.80 6.18
CA GLY A 321 -8.11 -13.68 6.80
C GLY A 321 -7.80 -14.77 7.82
N SER A 322 -6.64 -14.60 8.44
CA SER A 322 -6.14 -15.48 9.46
C SER A 322 -5.70 -14.67 10.66
N LEU A 323 -6.12 -15.05 11.86
CA LEU A 323 -5.62 -14.52 13.12
C LEU A 323 -4.59 -15.49 13.70
N MET A 324 -3.43 -14.94 14.08
CA MET A 324 -2.40 -15.69 14.79
C MET A 324 -2.45 -15.38 16.29
N GLY A 325 -2.23 -16.40 17.13
CA GLY A 325 -1.98 -16.18 18.55
C GLY A 325 -3.14 -16.47 19.51
N PHE A 326 -4.31 -16.94 19.05
CA PHE A 326 -5.42 -17.27 19.96
C PHE A 326 -5.25 -18.60 20.70
N ARG A 327 -4.44 -19.55 20.15
CA ARG A 327 -3.99 -20.78 20.84
C ARG A 327 -2.67 -21.23 20.24
N LYS A 328 -1.74 -21.77 21.05
CA LYS A 328 -0.48 -22.34 20.56
C LYS A 328 -0.76 -23.33 19.40
N GLY A 329 -0.38 -22.94 18.17
CA GLY A 329 -0.36 -23.83 17.02
C GLY A 329 -1.56 -23.78 16.06
N ASN A 330 -2.66 -23.08 16.34
CA ASN A 330 -3.81 -23.01 15.43
C ASN A 330 -4.05 -21.57 14.93
N ASN A 331 -3.96 -21.38 13.61
CA ASN A 331 -4.44 -20.17 12.95
C ASN A 331 -5.97 -20.22 12.87
N LEU A 332 -6.65 -19.27 13.49
CA LEU A 332 -8.09 -19.14 13.37
C LEU A 332 -8.41 -18.46 12.03
N GLN A 333 -9.02 -19.17 11.12
CA GLN A 333 -9.57 -18.59 9.89
C GLN A 333 -10.82 -17.81 10.23
N ILE A 334 -10.94 -16.61 9.69
CA ILE A 334 -12.07 -15.73 9.93
C ILE A 334 -12.60 -15.26 8.59
N GLU A 335 -13.90 -15.41 8.40
CA GLU A 335 -14.62 -15.01 7.21
C GLU A 335 -15.91 -14.25 7.58
N GLY A 336 -16.43 -13.48 6.62
CA GLY A 336 -17.72 -12.81 6.72
C GLY A 336 -17.75 -11.62 7.68
N TYR A 337 -18.88 -11.42 8.36
CA TYR A 337 -19.15 -10.22 9.16
C TYR A 337 -18.18 -10.04 10.33
N PHE A 338 -17.73 -11.11 10.95
CA PHE A 338 -16.77 -11.07 12.06
C PHE A 338 -15.38 -10.59 11.57
N ALA A 339 -14.92 -11.09 10.43
CA ALA A 339 -13.68 -10.62 9.81
C ALA A 339 -13.77 -9.13 9.42
N LEU A 340 -14.92 -8.69 8.93
CA LEU A 340 -15.19 -7.28 8.63
C LEU A 340 -15.10 -6.39 9.89
N LEU A 341 -15.72 -6.81 11.00
CA LEU A 341 -15.63 -6.09 12.26
C LEU A 341 -14.18 -5.98 12.75
N MET A 342 -13.41 -7.06 12.62
CA MET A 342 -12.00 -7.05 12.99
C MET A 342 -11.16 -6.14 12.08
N TYR A 343 -11.39 -6.19 10.77
CA TYR A 343 -10.74 -5.27 9.82
C TYR A 343 -11.02 -3.80 10.19
N LEU A 344 -12.28 -3.47 10.46
CA LEU A 344 -12.68 -2.14 10.88
C LEU A 344 -12.08 -1.75 12.25
N SER A 345 -11.98 -2.71 13.19
CA SER A 345 -11.38 -2.45 14.49
C SER A 345 -9.88 -2.17 14.42
N LEU A 346 -9.14 -2.90 13.58
CA LEU A 346 -7.73 -2.63 13.32
C LEU A 346 -7.52 -1.24 12.72
N TYR A 347 -8.35 -0.88 11.74
CA TYR A 347 -8.31 0.45 11.14
C TYR A 347 -8.61 1.55 12.18
N LYS A 348 -9.62 1.35 13.03
CA LYS A 348 -9.95 2.27 14.12
C LYS A 348 -8.85 2.35 15.17
N MET A 349 -8.18 1.27 15.48
CA MET A 349 -7.04 1.26 16.41
C MET A 349 -5.91 2.19 15.93
N HIS A 350 -5.59 2.18 14.62
CA HIS A 350 -4.62 3.11 14.06
C HIS A 350 -5.10 4.57 14.11
N GLN A 351 -6.39 4.82 13.87
CA GLN A 351 -6.95 6.16 14.02
C GLN A 351 -6.90 6.66 15.47
N VAL A 352 -7.19 5.78 16.44
CA VAL A 352 -7.09 6.11 17.88
C VAL A 352 -5.68 6.48 18.28
N ALA A 353 -4.67 5.78 17.74
CA ALA A 353 -3.28 6.10 18.00
C ALA A 353 -2.87 7.50 17.49
N LEU A 354 -3.50 7.99 16.41
CA LEU A 354 -3.21 9.30 15.81
C LEU A 354 -4.07 10.43 16.40
N HIS A 355 -5.32 10.18 16.71
CA HIS A 355 -6.31 11.22 16.99
C HIS A 355 -6.91 11.15 18.41
N GLY A 356 -6.60 10.09 19.16
CA GLY A 356 -7.20 9.82 20.46
C GLY A 356 -8.60 9.19 20.37
N GLY A 357 -8.97 8.45 21.44
CA GLY A 357 -10.20 7.64 21.45
C GLY A 357 -11.50 8.45 21.37
N GLY A 358 -11.57 9.61 22.05
CA GLY A 358 -12.79 10.45 22.07
C GLY A 358 -13.16 10.99 20.69
N LYS A 359 -12.18 11.53 19.95
CA LYS A 359 -12.42 12.05 18.59
C LYS A 359 -12.84 10.93 17.64
N VAL A 360 -12.14 9.79 17.67
CA VAL A 360 -12.46 8.65 16.80
C VAL A 360 -13.84 8.08 17.07
N PHE A 361 -14.28 8.08 18.35
CA PHE A 361 -15.63 7.67 18.72
C PHE A 361 -16.68 8.61 18.14
N LEU A 362 -16.54 9.93 18.32
CA LEU A 362 -17.45 10.94 17.79
C LEU A 362 -17.51 10.92 16.26
N ASP A 363 -16.37 10.83 15.57
CA ASP A 363 -16.31 10.71 14.12
C ASP A 363 -17.01 9.44 13.62
N THR A 364 -16.88 8.34 14.37
CA THR A 364 -17.51 7.07 14.01
C THR A 364 -19.04 7.18 14.16
N LEU A 365 -19.51 7.78 15.23
CA LEU A 365 -20.94 8.01 15.48
C LEU A 365 -21.54 8.95 14.43
N GLY A 366 -20.87 10.06 14.12
CA GLY A 366 -21.28 10.99 13.07
C GLY A 366 -21.41 10.31 11.70
N ARG A 367 -20.47 9.45 11.34
CA ARG A 367 -20.52 8.67 10.09
C ARG A 367 -21.66 7.66 10.04
N LEU A 368 -21.99 7.02 11.15
CA LEU A 368 -23.14 6.11 11.21
C LEU A 368 -24.45 6.85 10.94
N ILE A 369 -24.58 8.08 11.42
CA ILE A 369 -25.75 8.93 11.20
C ILE A 369 -25.79 9.43 9.74
N SER A 370 -24.65 9.88 9.20
CA SER A 370 -24.54 10.46 7.85
C SER A 370 -24.46 9.42 6.72
N ARG A 371 -24.38 8.13 7.01
CA ARG A 371 -24.13 7.06 6.03
C ARG A 371 -25.14 6.99 4.89
N ARG A 372 -26.36 7.46 5.09
CA ARG A 372 -27.45 7.47 4.09
C ARG A 372 -27.37 8.62 3.09
N THR A 373 -26.59 9.66 3.37
CA THR A 373 -26.54 10.90 2.57
C THR A 373 -25.24 11.04 1.76
N LEU A 374 -24.27 10.18 1.98
CA LEU A 374 -22.98 10.23 1.25
C LEU A 374 -23.09 9.51 -0.10
N PRO A 375 -22.63 10.13 -1.21
CA PRO A 375 -22.60 9.49 -2.52
C PRO A 375 -21.66 8.28 -2.47
N GLN A 376 -22.11 7.16 -3.04
CA GLN A 376 -21.29 5.93 -3.08
C GLN A 376 -20.14 6.02 -4.10
N ILE A 377 -20.25 6.92 -5.07
CA ILE A 377 -19.26 7.15 -6.12
C ILE A 377 -19.19 8.65 -6.41
N LYS A 378 -17.96 9.20 -6.43
CA LYS A 378 -17.71 10.55 -6.95
C LYS A 378 -17.34 10.43 -8.44
N LEU A 379 -18.10 11.09 -9.30
CA LEU A 379 -17.91 11.09 -10.76
C LEU A 379 -16.96 12.21 -11.24
N HIS A 380 -16.46 13.05 -10.32
CA HIS A 380 -15.53 14.16 -10.58
C HIS A 380 -14.52 14.34 -9.43
#